data_6950709e5403c51ad863376b5711078a
#
_entry.id   6950709e5403c51ad863376b5711078a
#
_cell.length_a   1.000
_cell.length_b   1.000
_cell.length_c   1.000
_cell.angle_alpha   90.00
_cell.angle_beta   90.00
_cell.angle_gamma   90.00
#
_symmetry.space_group_name_H-M   'P 1'
#
loop_
_entity.id
_entity.type
_entity.pdbx_description
1 polymer ?
#
loop_
_entity_poly.entity_id
_entity_poly.type
_entity_poly.pdbx_seq_one_letter_code
_entity_poly.pdbx_strand_id
1 'polypeptide(L)'
;MEVCPTSALIPEAQHRQGNDPIFELNTEAAQRAANGESILNATLGALTDEGGRLAIMPTVGRAFESISSSAAAGYAPISGVPAFLDATIQDVFAGTGLASSAVAVSTPGGTGAVYQAMMNFLAPGQSALTTSYFWGPYQVIAAHAGRGEI
;
A
#
# COMPACT_ATOMS: atom_id res chain seq x y z
N MET A 1 -9.83 43.00 1.61
CA MET A 1 -9.33 41.98 2.56
C MET A 1 -10.14 40.73 2.26
N GLU A 2 -9.62 39.90 1.35
CA GLU A 2 -10.27 38.61 1.01
C GLU A 2 -10.22 37.72 2.25
N VAL A 3 -11.37 37.34 2.74
CA VAL A 3 -11.50 36.33 3.78
C VAL A 3 -11.13 35.00 3.12
N CYS A 4 -9.94 34.52 3.40
CA CYS A 4 -9.54 33.16 3.01
C CYS A 4 -10.60 32.19 3.56
N PRO A 5 -11.21 31.32 2.74
CA PRO A 5 -12.21 30.40 3.24
C PRO A 5 -11.58 29.57 4.35
N THR A 6 -12.19 29.56 5.51
CA THR A 6 -11.77 28.74 6.65
C THR A 6 -11.70 27.29 6.17
N SER A 7 -10.52 26.68 6.24
CA SER A 7 -10.35 25.28 5.88
C SER A 7 -11.31 24.42 6.70
N ALA A 8 -12.03 23.50 6.06
CA ALA A 8 -12.86 22.51 6.73
C ALA A 8 -12.04 21.40 7.39
N LEU A 9 -10.71 21.42 7.20
CA LEU A 9 -9.81 20.44 7.83
C LEU A 9 -9.62 20.78 9.31
N ILE A 10 -9.47 19.76 10.13
CA ILE A 10 -9.06 19.91 11.53
C ILE A 10 -7.65 20.56 11.57
N PRO A 11 -7.31 21.33 12.63
CA PRO A 11 -6.04 22.05 12.73
C PRO A 11 -4.82 21.18 12.44
N GLU A 12 -4.78 19.97 12.97
CA GLU A 12 -3.69 19.01 12.81
C GLU A 12 -3.51 18.53 11.36
N ALA A 13 -4.57 18.62 10.56
CA ALA A 13 -4.52 18.21 9.14
C ALA A 13 -4.15 19.37 8.20
N GLN A 14 -4.30 20.63 8.64
CA GLN A 14 -4.06 21.80 7.79
C GLN A 14 -2.59 21.97 7.41
N HIS A 15 -1.68 21.45 8.21
CA HIS A 15 -0.24 21.58 8.02
C HIS A 15 0.44 20.29 7.52
N ARG A 16 -0.35 19.26 7.22
CA ARG A 16 0.20 18.02 6.65
C ARG A 16 0.71 18.28 5.25
N GLN A 17 2.01 18.11 5.06
CA GLN A 17 2.63 18.16 3.75
C GLN A 17 2.68 16.74 3.17
N GLY A 18 2.13 16.56 1.98
CA GLY A 18 2.03 15.26 1.32
C GLY A 18 3.11 15.01 0.28
N ASN A 19 4.27 15.64 0.40
CA ASN A 19 5.34 15.45 -0.56
C ASN A 19 6.10 14.16 -0.26
N ASP A 20 5.90 13.16 -1.11
CA ASP A 20 6.75 11.96 -1.14
C ASP A 20 7.88 12.20 -2.16
N PRO A 21 9.14 12.28 -1.72
CA PRO A 21 10.29 12.54 -2.58
C PRO A 21 10.41 11.54 -3.75
N ILE A 22 9.94 10.31 -3.56
CA ILE A 22 9.97 9.27 -4.59
C ILE A 22 9.09 9.66 -5.78
N PHE A 23 7.89 10.20 -5.53
CA PHE A 23 7.01 10.65 -6.61
C PHE A 23 7.50 11.93 -7.31
N GLU A 24 8.15 12.84 -6.58
CA GLU A 24 8.78 14.01 -7.17
C GLU A 24 9.93 13.60 -8.11
N LEU A 25 10.82 12.72 -7.63
CA LEU A 25 11.92 12.18 -8.44
C LEU A 25 11.41 11.37 -9.64
N ASN A 26 10.34 10.61 -9.48
CA ASN A 26 9.72 9.88 -10.60
C ASN A 26 9.20 10.85 -11.67
N THR A 27 8.57 11.95 -11.23
CA THR A 27 8.06 12.98 -12.15
C THR A 27 9.20 13.66 -12.90
N GLU A 28 10.27 14.03 -12.20
CA GLU A 28 11.46 14.62 -12.82
C GLU A 28 12.08 13.64 -13.84
N ALA A 29 12.28 12.38 -13.45
CA ALA A 29 12.84 11.37 -14.33
C ALA A 29 12.01 11.19 -15.61
N ALA A 30 10.68 11.16 -15.49
CA ALA A 30 9.78 11.07 -16.63
C ALA A 30 9.87 12.30 -17.55
N GLN A 31 9.96 13.52 -16.99
CA GLN A 31 10.12 14.75 -17.77
C GLN A 31 11.45 14.78 -18.53
N ARG A 32 12.54 14.39 -17.87
CA ARG A 32 13.87 14.34 -18.49
C ARG A 32 13.93 13.31 -19.60
N ALA A 33 13.34 12.13 -19.41
CA ALA A 33 13.22 11.10 -20.44
C ALA A 33 12.40 11.59 -21.64
N ALA A 34 11.28 12.29 -21.40
CA ALA A 34 10.47 12.90 -22.47
C ALA A 34 11.23 13.97 -23.28
N ASN A 35 12.21 14.63 -22.68
CA ASN A 35 13.10 15.59 -23.32
C ASN A 35 14.28 14.93 -24.08
N GLY A 36 14.31 13.59 -24.13
CA GLY A 36 15.33 12.83 -24.89
C GLY A 36 16.55 12.44 -24.09
N GLU A 37 16.58 12.67 -22.77
CA GLU A 37 17.68 12.21 -21.94
C GLU A 37 17.59 10.69 -21.72
N SER A 38 18.76 10.03 -21.70
CA SER A 38 18.83 8.61 -21.33
C SER A 38 18.76 8.47 -19.80
N ILE A 39 17.56 8.21 -19.30
CA ILE A 39 17.30 8.10 -17.86
C ILE A 39 16.97 6.65 -17.49
N LEU A 40 17.68 6.12 -16.51
CA LEU A 40 17.28 4.90 -15.81
C LEU A 40 16.44 5.30 -14.59
N ASN A 41 15.13 5.09 -14.68
CA ASN A 41 14.20 5.41 -13.60
C ASN A 41 13.92 4.17 -12.75
N ALA A 42 14.44 4.14 -11.52
CA ALA A 42 14.23 3.09 -10.55
C ALA A 42 13.59 3.61 -9.25
N THR A 43 12.83 4.71 -9.33
CA THR A 43 12.21 5.36 -8.16
C THR A 43 11.03 4.57 -7.63
N LEU A 44 10.18 4.03 -8.49
CA LEU A 44 9.03 3.22 -8.11
C LEU A 44 9.38 1.74 -8.17
N GLY A 45 8.94 0.97 -7.16
CA GLY A 45 9.14 -0.47 -7.08
C GLY A 45 8.25 -1.25 -8.05
N ALA A 46 8.31 -0.92 -9.34
CA ALA A 46 7.54 -1.55 -10.40
C ALA A 46 8.47 -2.34 -11.35
N LEU A 47 8.15 -3.61 -11.57
CA LEU A 47 8.85 -4.42 -12.55
C LEU A 47 8.39 -4.02 -13.95
N THR A 48 9.35 -3.69 -14.82
CA THR A 48 9.08 -3.38 -16.24
C THR A 48 9.74 -4.41 -17.14
N ASP A 49 9.16 -4.60 -18.33
CA ASP A 49 9.79 -5.36 -19.41
C ASP A 49 10.89 -4.52 -20.11
N GLU A 50 11.61 -5.12 -21.04
CA GLU A 50 12.68 -4.45 -21.78
C GLU A 50 12.19 -3.26 -22.64
N GLY A 51 10.89 -3.18 -22.89
CA GLY A 51 10.25 -2.05 -23.57
C GLY A 51 9.80 -0.95 -22.63
N GLY A 52 10.10 -1.03 -21.31
CA GLY A 52 9.70 -0.05 -20.31
C GLY A 52 8.22 -0.12 -19.89
N ARG A 53 7.47 -1.17 -20.28
CA ARG A 53 6.08 -1.36 -19.90
C ARG A 53 5.99 -2.21 -18.64
N LEU A 54 4.96 -1.99 -17.83
CA LEU A 54 4.72 -2.83 -16.64
C LEU A 54 4.66 -4.32 -17.03
N ALA A 55 5.46 -5.12 -16.34
CA ALA A 55 5.43 -6.57 -16.48
C ALA A 55 4.21 -7.11 -15.74
N ILE A 56 3.19 -7.50 -16.50
CA ILE A 56 1.95 -8.05 -15.97
C ILE A 56 2.02 -9.58 -16.05
N MET A 57 1.73 -10.25 -14.93
CA MET A 57 1.65 -11.71 -14.92
C MET A 57 0.44 -12.18 -15.75
N PRO A 58 0.64 -12.96 -16.83
CA PRO A 58 -0.47 -13.39 -17.67
C PRO A 58 -1.54 -14.20 -16.93
N THR A 59 -1.13 -14.93 -15.89
CA THR A 59 -2.06 -15.69 -15.03
C THR A 59 -3.01 -14.77 -14.29
N VAL A 60 -2.51 -13.65 -13.78
CA VAL A 60 -3.34 -12.64 -13.09
C VAL A 60 -4.32 -11.99 -14.08
N GLY A 61 -3.85 -11.65 -15.28
CA GLY A 61 -4.72 -11.12 -16.36
C GLY A 61 -5.89 -12.06 -16.63
N ARG A 62 -5.61 -13.35 -16.87
CA ARG A 62 -6.66 -14.37 -17.09
C ARG A 62 -7.61 -14.52 -15.90
N ALA A 63 -7.10 -14.42 -14.67
CA ALA A 63 -7.94 -14.48 -13.49
C ALA A 63 -8.95 -13.33 -13.46
N PHE A 64 -8.52 -12.10 -13.76
CA PHE A 64 -9.43 -10.96 -13.88
C PHE A 64 -10.49 -11.14 -14.97
N GLU A 65 -10.11 -11.65 -16.12
CA GLU A 65 -11.06 -11.93 -17.22
C GLU A 65 -12.10 -12.99 -16.86
N SER A 66 -11.79 -13.89 -15.93
CA SER A 66 -12.69 -14.96 -15.50
C SER A 66 -13.72 -14.52 -14.44
N ILE A 67 -13.57 -13.33 -13.86
CA ILE A 67 -14.47 -12.81 -12.82
C ILE A 67 -15.76 -12.31 -13.48
N SER A 68 -16.91 -12.87 -13.08
CA SER A 68 -18.21 -12.36 -13.55
C SER A 68 -18.49 -10.96 -13.01
N SER A 69 -19.22 -10.15 -13.78
CA SER A 69 -19.63 -8.82 -13.34
C SER A 69 -20.43 -8.85 -12.03
N SER A 70 -21.24 -9.89 -11.81
CA SER A 70 -21.99 -10.09 -10.58
C SER A 70 -21.08 -10.35 -9.37
N ALA A 71 -20.01 -11.16 -9.55
CA ALA A 71 -19.04 -11.41 -8.49
C ALA A 71 -18.22 -10.16 -8.17
N ALA A 72 -17.83 -9.40 -9.20
CA ALA A 72 -17.08 -8.16 -9.05
C ALA A 72 -17.87 -7.03 -8.35
N ALA A 73 -19.19 -6.97 -8.58
CA ALA A 73 -20.07 -5.97 -8.01
C ALA A 73 -20.63 -6.35 -6.62
N GLY A 74 -20.41 -7.59 -6.16
CA GLY A 74 -20.91 -8.08 -4.89
C GLY A 74 -20.16 -7.50 -3.69
N TYR A 75 -20.85 -7.39 -2.54
CA TYR A 75 -20.19 -7.07 -1.27
C TYR A 75 -19.33 -8.25 -0.81
N ALA A 76 -18.08 -7.98 -0.50
CA ALA A 76 -17.25 -8.95 0.21
C ALA A 76 -17.65 -9.00 1.70
N PRO A 77 -17.50 -10.17 2.37
CA PRO A 77 -17.56 -10.25 3.83
C PRO A 77 -16.52 -9.32 4.49
N ILE A 78 -16.79 -8.87 5.71
CA ILE A 78 -15.92 -7.91 6.44
C ILE A 78 -14.48 -8.43 6.55
N SER A 79 -14.30 -9.71 6.82
CA SER A 79 -12.97 -10.34 6.88
C SER A 79 -12.33 -10.61 5.52
N GLY A 80 -13.11 -10.55 4.45
CA GLY A 80 -12.71 -10.93 3.09
C GLY A 80 -13.41 -12.19 2.58
N VAL A 81 -13.23 -12.48 1.31
CA VAL A 81 -13.81 -13.67 0.65
C VAL A 81 -13.09 -14.92 1.17
N PRO A 82 -13.78 -15.93 1.73
CA PRO A 82 -13.15 -17.11 2.34
C PRO A 82 -12.15 -17.81 1.44
N ALA A 83 -12.49 -18.04 0.17
CA ALA A 83 -11.59 -18.69 -0.78
C ALA A 83 -10.28 -17.91 -1.02
N PHE A 84 -10.33 -16.56 -0.96
CA PHE A 84 -9.14 -15.72 -1.04
C PHE A 84 -8.28 -15.84 0.23
N LEU A 85 -8.92 -15.85 1.41
CA LEU A 85 -8.21 -15.96 2.69
C LEU A 85 -7.51 -17.32 2.80
N ASP A 86 -8.22 -18.40 2.46
CA ASP A 86 -7.67 -19.75 2.46
C ASP A 86 -6.52 -19.91 1.46
N ALA A 87 -6.67 -19.41 0.24
CA ALA A 87 -5.62 -19.42 -0.78
C ALA A 87 -4.37 -18.65 -0.32
N THR A 88 -4.57 -17.49 0.33
CA THR A 88 -3.46 -16.68 0.86
C THR A 88 -2.70 -17.43 1.96
N ILE A 89 -3.41 -18.07 2.89
CA ILE A 89 -2.78 -18.88 3.95
C ILE A 89 -1.97 -20.03 3.34
N GLN A 90 -2.55 -20.74 2.37
CA GLN A 90 -1.88 -21.86 1.73
C GLN A 90 -0.64 -21.43 0.95
N ASP A 91 -0.71 -20.29 0.24
CA ASP A 91 0.42 -19.77 -0.53
C ASP A 91 1.56 -19.29 0.39
N VAL A 92 1.24 -18.45 1.38
CA VAL A 92 2.25 -17.86 2.29
C VAL A 92 2.92 -18.91 3.17
N PHE A 93 2.17 -19.90 3.64
CA PHE A 93 2.66 -20.92 4.58
C PHE A 93 2.89 -22.30 3.95
N ALA A 94 2.95 -22.38 2.61
CA ALA A 94 3.25 -23.61 1.89
C ALA A 94 4.53 -24.27 2.43
N GLY A 95 4.44 -25.56 2.80
CA GLY A 95 5.57 -26.34 3.29
C GLY A 95 6.10 -25.99 4.69
N THR A 96 5.51 -25.02 5.39
CA THR A 96 5.98 -24.63 6.74
C THR A 96 5.31 -25.36 7.90
N GLY A 97 4.18 -26.02 7.67
CA GLY A 97 3.33 -26.57 8.71
C GLY A 97 2.53 -25.53 9.53
N LEU A 98 2.68 -24.23 9.24
CA LEU A 98 2.03 -23.16 10.00
C LEU A 98 0.62 -22.80 9.51
N ALA A 99 0.21 -23.30 8.35
CA ALA A 99 -1.09 -22.96 7.75
C ALA A 99 -2.28 -23.25 8.70
N SER A 100 -2.21 -24.32 9.49
CA SER A 100 -3.26 -24.68 10.45
C SER A 100 -3.38 -23.74 11.65
N SER A 101 -2.35 -22.93 11.91
CA SER A 101 -2.29 -21.96 13.01
C SER A 101 -2.42 -20.51 12.55
N ALA A 102 -2.58 -20.30 11.24
CA ALA A 102 -2.69 -18.98 10.64
C ALA A 102 -4.16 -18.57 10.44
N VAL A 103 -4.42 -17.27 10.58
CA VAL A 103 -5.67 -16.62 10.17
C VAL A 103 -5.35 -15.48 9.23
N ALA A 104 -6.22 -15.24 8.26
CA ALA A 104 -6.10 -14.14 7.33
C ALA A 104 -7.32 -13.21 7.38
N VAL A 105 -7.08 -11.93 7.13
CA VAL A 105 -8.11 -10.93 6.91
C VAL A 105 -7.72 -10.07 5.70
N SER A 106 -8.71 -9.66 4.92
CA SER A 106 -8.48 -8.73 3.82
C SER A 106 -8.31 -7.31 4.33
N THR A 107 -7.41 -6.56 3.68
CA THR A 107 -7.18 -5.15 3.96
C THR A 107 -7.11 -4.36 2.66
N PRO A 108 -7.30 -3.02 2.67
CA PRO A 108 -7.08 -2.18 1.50
C PRO A 108 -5.59 -2.12 1.13
N GLY A 109 -5.08 -3.18 0.50
CA GLY A 109 -3.67 -3.32 0.12
C GLY A 109 -2.73 -3.46 1.32
N GLY A 110 -1.42 -3.48 1.05
CA GLY A 110 -0.37 -3.58 2.07
C GLY A 110 -0.36 -2.39 3.06
N THR A 111 -0.66 -1.18 2.59
CA THR A 111 -0.79 0.00 3.44
C THR A 111 -1.90 -0.18 4.48
N GLY A 112 -3.05 -0.72 4.07
CA GLY A 112 -4.12 -1.06 4.99
C GLY A 112 -3.72 -2.14 5.99
N ALA A 113 -2.93 -3.13 5.58
CA ALA A 113 -2.41 -4.15 6.47
C ALA A 113 -1.51 -3.55 7.56
N VAL A 114 -0.57 -2.67 7.19
CA VAL A 114 0.31 -1.96 8.14
C VAL A 114 -0.51 -1.12 9.11
N TYR A 115 -1.50 -0.35 8.60
CA TYR A 115 -2.38 0.44 9.45
C TYR A 115 -3.14 -0.43 10.46
N GLN A 116 -3.75 -1.52 10.00
CA GLN A 116 -4.47 -2.44 10.88
C GLN A 116 -3.55 -3.12 11.89
N ALA A 117 -2.33 -3.48 11.51
CA ALA A 117 -1.35 -4.02 12.44
C ALA A 117 -1.02 -3.01 13.56
N MET A 118 -0.74 -1.76 13.21
CA MET A 118 -0.47 -0.71 14.20
C MET A 118 -1.67 -0.44 15.10
N MET A 119 -2.88 -0.43 14.53
CA MET A 119 -4.11 -0.18 15.31
C MET A 119 -4.44 -1.29 16.31
N ASN A 120 -4.15 -2.55 15.96
CA ASN A 120 -4.59 -3.69 16.76
C ASN A 120 -3.50 -4.26 17.69
N PHE A 121 -2.21 -4.01 17.39
CA PHE A 121 -1.10 -4.59 18.16
C PHE A 121 -0.27 -3.57 18.94
N LEU A 122 -0.51 -2.28 18.76
CA LEU A 122 0.16 -1.22 19.53
C LEU A 122 -0.87 -0.42 20.34
N ALA A 123 -0.53 -0.13 21.60
CA ALA A 123 -1.30 0.82 22.39
C ALA A 123 -1.11 2.27 21.88
N PRO A 124 -2.04 3.21 22.18
CA PRO A 124 -1.83 4.63 21.88
C PRO A 124 -0.50 5.13 22.45
N GLY A 125 0.28 5.82 21.63
CA GLY A 125 1.61 6.32 21.97
C GLY A 125 2.73 5.27 22.01
N GLN A 126 2.43 3.98 21.85
CA GLN A 126 3.44 2.93 21.78
C GLN A 126 4.17 2.94 20.44
N SER A 127 5.50 2.85 20.47
CA SER A 127 6.36 2.79 19.29
C SER A 127 6.38 1.39 18.65
N ALA A 128 6.54 1.33 17.34
CA ALA A 128 6.82 0.09 16.64
C ALA A 128 8.34 -0.10 16.49
N LEU A 129 8.79 -1.34 16.66
CA LEU A 129 10.18 -1.73 16.38
C LEU A 129 10.29 -2.23 14.93
N THR A 130 11.24 -1.69 14.20
CA THR A 130 11.57 -2.13 12.84
C THR A 130 13.09 -2.10 12.60
N THR A 131 13.54 -2.42 11.41
CA THR A 131 14.95 -2.31 11.02
C THR A 131 15.34 -0.87 10.72
N SER A 132 16.65 -0.56 10.67
CA SER A 132 17.14 0.79 10.31
C SER A 132 16.77 1.24 8.89
N TYR A 133 16.48 0.30 8.01
CA TYR A 133 15.92 0.56 6.69
C TYR A 133 14.46 0.08 6.68
N PHE A 134 13.53 1.01 6.57
CA PHE A 134 12.09 0.72 6.54
C PHE A 134 11.39 1.65 5.56
N TRP A 135 10.18 1.29 5.22
CA TRP A 135 9.34 2.08 4.34
C TRP A 135 8.89 3.37 5.02
N GLY A 136 9.27 4.54 4.47
CA GLY A 136 9.01 5.85 5.05
C GLY A 136 7.56 6.09 5.53
N PRO A 137 6.53 5.64 4.80
CA PRO A 137 5.14 5.74 5.24
C PRO A 137 4.80 5.08 6.58
N TYR A 138 5.64 4.20 7.14
CA TYR A 138 5.39 3.66 8.49
C TYR A 138 5.26 4.76 9.55
N GLN A 139 6.11 5.79 9.48
CA GLN A 139 6.05 6.93 10.40
C GLN A 139 4.73 7.69 10.26
N VAL A 140 4.32 7.94 9.01
CA VAL A 140 3.06 8.66 8.72
C VAL A 140 1.86 7.85 9.23
N ILE A 141 1.86 6.53 8.99
CA ILE A 141 0.79 5.63 9.44
C ILE A 141 0.73 5.59 10.96
N ALA A 142 1.88 5.44 11.64
CA ALA A 142 1.96 5.44 13.10
C ALA A 142 1.40 6.74 13.70
N ALA A 143 1.83 7.89 13.18
CA ALA A 143 1.34 9.20 13.61
C ALA A 143 -0.19 9.34 13.41
N HIS A 144 -0.72 8.96 12.26
CA HIS A 144 -2.16 8.99 11.98
C HIS A 144 -2.96 8.00 12.83
N ALA A 145 -2.36 6.88 13.21
CA ALA A 145 -2.94 5.89 14.11
C ALA A 145 -2.83 6.29 15.60
N GLY A 146 -2.25 7.46 15.92
CA GLY A 146 -2.00 7.87 17.31
C GLY A 146 -1.02 6.96 18.04
N ARG A 147 -0.05 6.39 17.31
CA ARG A 147 1.03 5.55 17.85
C ARG A 147 2.29 6.38 18.04
N GLY A 148 3.28 5.83 18.76
CA GLY A 148 4.58 6.46 18.92
C GLY A 148 5.42 6.46 17.65
N GLU A 149 6.65 6.94 17.77
CA GLU A 149 7.62 6.95 16.67
C GLU A 149 8.01 5.52 16.25
N ILE A 150 8.56 5.41 15.04
CA ILE A 150 9.12 4.16 14.52
C ILE A 150 10.59 4.08 14.94
#